data_fe32b5b47602cab22b3498e0668b9089
#
_entry.id   fe32b5b47602cab22b3498e0668b9089
#
_cell.length_a   1.000
_cell.length_b   1.000
_cell.length_c   1.000
_cell.angle_alpha   90.00
_cell.angle_beta   90.00
_cell.angle_gamma   90.00
#
_symmetry.space_group_name_H-M   'P 1'
#
loop_
_entity.id
_entity.type
_entity.pdbx_description
1 polymer ?
#
loop_
_entity_poly.entity_id
_entity_poly.type
_entity_poly.pdbx_seq_one_letter_code
_entity_poly.pdbx_strand_id
1 'polypeptide(L)'
;AIAKRLTMYRLRSKVEITLPEDLAVQLHLAAPAPQPGVQVTLALGNERWMTIEIAQVANADSTETDADRAADFMQRWALAGITALQAEITADTTERFVPQMIGWDTVTPGGGISFGKGCYPGQEVVARAHYRGAVKRHIEVACFPAADLVAGSEVTLPDGRTAEICNIAVRHATETVALLVVGNQSG
;
A
#
# COMPACT_ATOMS: atom_id res chain seq x y z
N ALA A 1 -1.69 -20.07 -1.60
CA ALA A 1 -0.83 -19.93 -2.81
C ALA A 1 0.58 -19.47 -2.48
N ILE A 2 0.77 -18.34 -1.75
CA ILE A 2 2.09 -17.72 -1.48
C ILE A 2 3.00 -18.63 -0.66
N ALA A 3 2.54 -19.18 0.47
CA ALA A 3 3.35 -20.07 1.31
C ALA A 3 3.90 -21.28 0.54
N LYS A 4 3.07 -21.90 -0.32
CA LYS A 4 3.51 -23.02 -1.17
C LYS A 4 4.63 -22.60 -2.13
N ARG A 5 4.55 -21.40 -2.72
CA ARG A 5 5.63 -20.86 -3.58
C ARG A 5 6.90 -20.59 -2.79
N LEU A 6 6.79 -19.95 -1.63
CA LEU A 6 7.94 -19.68 -0.76
C LEU A 6 8.63 -20.97 -0.31
N THR A 7 7.87 -22.03 0.01
CA THR A 7 8.41 -23.34 0.38
C THR A 7 9.28 -23.94 -0.73
N MET A 8 8.94 -23.71 -2.01
CA MET A 8 9.77 -24.16 -3.14
C MET A 8 11.15 -23.47 -3.20
N TYR A 9 11.24 -22.23 -2.72
CA TYR A 9 12.49 -21.45 -2.76
C TYR A 9 13.37 -21.60 -1.52
N ARG A 10 12.91 -22.28 -0.46
CA ARG A 10 13.72 -22.47 0.74
C ARG A 10 14.96 -23.36 0.50
N LEU A 11 14.91 -24.20 -0.56
CA LEU A 11 16.01 -25.10 -0.97
C LEU A 11 16.66 -25.84 0.23
N ARG A 12 17.93 -25.53 0.53
CA ARG A 12 18.70 -26.14 1.61
C ARG A 12 18.59 -25.40 2.94
N SER A 13 17.85 -24.31 3.00
CA SER A 13 17.70 -23.54 4.22
C SER A 13 16.82 -24.30 5.23
N LYS A 14 17.27 -24.35 6.49
CA LYS A 14 16.48 -24.92 7.60
C LYS A 14 15.42 -23.92 8.06
N VAL A 15 14.46 -23.59 7.18
CA VAL A 15 13.37 -22.67 7.43
C VAL A 15 12.06 -23.42 7.31
N GLU A 16 11.19 -23.28 8.28
CA GLU A 16 9.80 -23.72 8.23
C GLU A 16 8.92 -22.52 7.89
N ILE A 17 8.00 -22.73 6.95
CA ILE A 17 7.04 -21.69 6.53
C ILE A 17 5.66 -22.21 6.91
N THR A 18 5.08 -21.60 7.93
CA THR A 18 3.75 -21.91 8.44
C THR A 18 2.78 -20.77 8.15
N LEU A 19 1.51 -21.10 8.08
CA LEU A 19 0.40 -20.14 8.07
C LEU A 19 -0.40 -20.38 9.35
N PRO A 20 -0.12 -19.63 10.42
CA PRO A 20 -0.94 -19.69 11.61
C PRO A 20 -2.38 -19.30 11.29
N GLU A 21 -3.35 -20.05 11.78
CA GLU A 21 -4.78 -19.77 11.59
C GLU A 21 -5.31 -18.79 12.65
N ASP A 22 -4.51 -18.58 13.69
CA ASP A 22 -4.83 -17.79 14.87
C ASP A 22 -4.19 -16.39 14.90
N LEU A 23 -3.67 -15.91 13.77
CA LEU A 23 -3.15 -14.55 13.67
C LEU A 23 -4.21 -13.56 13.23
N ALA A 24 -4.34 -12.48 13.97
CA ALA A 24 -5.13 -11.31 13.60
C ALA A 24 -4.21 -10.14 13.25
N VAL A 25 -4.61 -9.36 12.25
CA VAL A 25 -3.97 -8.11 11.87
C VAL A 25 -4.92 -6.97 12.16
N GLN A 26 -4.46 -5.99 12.92
CA GLN A 26 -5.23 -4.79 13.22
C GLN A 26 -4.52 -3.56 12.65
N LEU A 27 -5.30 -2.62 12.13
CA LEU A 27 -4.83 -1.34 11.61
C LEU A 27 -5.20 -0.21 12.59
N HIS A 28 -4.30 0.75 12.77
CA HIS A 28 -4.50 1.86 13.71
C HIS A 28 -4.10 3.18 13.06
N LEU A 29 -4.89 4.24 13.30
CA LEU A 29 -4.62 5.62 12.89
C LEU A 29 -3.91 6.45 13.98
N ALA A 30 -3.41 5.79 15.01
CA ALA A 30 -2.56 6.37 16.04
C ALA A 30 -1.67 5.27 16.60
N ALA A 31 -0.58 5.62 17.28
CA ALA A 31 0.27 4.64 17.94
C ALA A 31 -0.55 3.80 18.93
N PRO A 32 -0.64 2.49 18.75
CA PRO A 32 -1.39 1.64 19.67
C PRO A 32 -0.68 1.57 21.02
N ALA A 33 -1.45 1.55 22.10
CA ALA A 33 -0.90 1.25 23.41
C ALA A 33 -0.37 -0.19 23.44
N PRO A 34 0.69 -0.48 24.21
CA PRO A 34 1.16 -1.84 24.41
C PRO A 34 0.02 -2.73 24.94
N GLN A 35 -0.22 -3.85 24.28
CA GLN A 35 -1.26 -4.80 24.66
C GLN A 35 -0.69 -6.21 24.82
N PRO A 36 -1.17 -7.01 25.79
CA PRO A 36 -0.83 -8.41 25.88
C PRO A 36 -1.26 -9.16 24.62
N GLY A 37 -0.43 -10.08 24.12
CA GLY A 37 -0.73 -10.88 22.93
C GLY A 37 -0.27 -10.27 21.61
N VAL A 38 0.03 -8.97 21.53
CA VAL A 38 0.61 -8.35 20.34
C VAL A 38 2.03 -8.86 20.13
N GLN A 39 2.28 -9.51 18.99
CA GLN A 39 3.57 -10.06 18.63
C GLN A 39 4.47 -9.04 17.93
N VAL A 40 3.88 -8.21 17.08
CA VAL A 40 4.60 -7.22 16.26
C VAL A 40 3.77 -5.94 16.17
N THR A 41 4.45 -4.81 16.33
CA THR A 41 3.89 -3.48 16.05
C THR A 41 4.74 -2.81 15.00
N LEU A 42 4.14 -2.40 13.91
CA LEU A 42 4.81 -1.76 12.77
C LEU A 42 4.27 -0.34 12.57
N ALA A 43 5.18 0.64 12.57
CA ALA A 43 4.88 1.99 12.12
C ALA A 43 4.93 2.04 10.58
N LEU A 44 3.83 2.42 9.96
CA LEU A 44 3.72 2.53 8.50
C LEU A 44 3.89 3.98 8.00
N GLY A 45 4.14 4.91 8.92
CA GLY A 45 4.24 6.34 8.64
C GLY A 45 2.89 7.06 8.60
N ASN A 46 2.92 8.38 8.74
CA ASN A 46 1.75 9.27 8.75
C ASN A 46 0.63 8.78 9.68
N GLU A 47 1.00 8.54 10.95
CA GLU A 47 0.10 8.06 12.01
C GLU A 47 -0.58 6.70 11.75
N ARG A 48 -0.17 5.99 10.70
CA ARG A 48 -0.65 4.63 10.42
C ARG A 48 0.23 3.58 11.09
N TRP A 49 -0.41 2.64 11.73
CA TRP A 49 0.22 1.53 12.44
C TRP A 49 -0.48 0.22 12.15
N MET A 50 0.26 -0.85 12.24
CA MET A 50 -0.27 -2.20 12.13
C MET A 50 0.24 -3.04 13.30
N THR A 51 -0.66 -3.81 13.92
CA THR A 51 -0.28 -4.83 14.89
C THR A 51 -0.62 -6.21 14.36
N ILE A 52 0.21 -7.19 14.72
CA ILE A 52 -0.04 -8.60 14.49
C ILE A 52 -0.12 -9.26 15.86
N GLU A 53 -1.20 -9.92 16.14
CA GLU A 53 -1.45 -10.59 17.42
C GLU A 53 -1.94 -12.03 17.21
N ILE A 54 -1.79 -12.87 18.23
CA ILE A 54 -2.45 -14.16 18.28
C ILE A 54 -3.92 -13.89 18.58
N ALA A 55 -4.80 -14.24 17.66
CA ALA A 55 -6.23 -14.06 17.83
C ALA A 55 -6.70 -14.93 19.01
N GLN A 56 -6.99 -14.31 20.12
CA GLN A 56 -7.90 -14.94 21.06
C GLN A 56 -9.28 -14.86 20.42
N VAL A 57 -9.97 -15.98 20.29
CA VAL A 57 -11.31 -16.06 19.68
C VAL A 57 -12.22 -15.05 20.38
N ALA A 58 -12.20 -13.81 19.87
CA ALA A 58 -13.17 -12.80 20.25
C ALA A 58 -14.40 -13.08 19.39
N ASN A 59 -15.51 -13.37 20.04
CA ASN A 59 -16.82 -13.40 19.39
C ASN A 59 -17.05 -12.04 18.74
N ALA A 60 -16.81 -11.96 17.43
CA ALA A 60 -17.14 -10.79 16.64
C ALA A 60 -18.66 -10.79 16.45
N ASP A 61 -19.35 -10.20 17.40
CA ASP A 61 -20.75 -9.82 17.24
C ASP A 61 -20.74 -8.45 16.51
N SER A 62 -20.53 -8.50 15.18
CA SER A 62 -20.49 -7.31 14.33
C SER A 62 -21.91 -6.90 13.96
N THR A 63 -22.38 -5.78 14.50
CA THR A 63 -23.63 -5.12 14.14
C THR A 63 -23.46 -4.20 12.91
N GLU A 64 -24.55 -3.80 12.24
CA GLU A 64 -24.51 -2.85 11.11
C GLU A 64 -23.74 -1.56 11.42
N THR A 65 -23.76 -1.10 12.67
CA THR A 65 -22.96 0.04 13.15
C THR A 65 -21.44 -0.17 13.02
N ASP A 66 -20.97 -1.40 12.99
CA ASP A 66 -19.55 -1.70 12.85
C ASP A 66 -19.09 -1.62 11.40
N ALA A 67 -19.97 -1.88 10.42
CA ALA A 67 -19.66 -1.77 8.99
C ALA A 67 -19.43 -0.31 8.57
N ASP A 68 -20.28 0.62 9.01
CA ASP A 68 -20.12 2.05 8.71
C ASP A 68 -18.86 2.62 9.35
N ARG A 69 -18.56 2.22 10.58
CA ARG A 69 -17.30 2.60 11.26
C ARG A 69 -16.07 2.04 10.55
N ALA A 70 -16.15 0.80 10.07
CA ALA A 70 -15.08 0.18 9.30
C ALA A 70 -14.87 0.92 7.97
N ALA A 71 -15.94 1.30 7.28
CA ALA A 71 -15.87 2.06 6.04
C ALA A 71 -15.23 3.46 6.27
N ASP A 72 -15.66 4.20 7.28
CA ASP A 72 -15.06 5.49 7.66
C ASP A 72 -13.58 5.34 8.01
N PHE A 73 -13.25 4.33 8.80
CA PHE A 73 -11.86 4.02 9.15
C PHE A 73 -11.02 3.77 7.89
N MET A 74 -11.50 2.96 6.95
CA MET A 74 -10.77 2.64 5.73
C MET A 74 -10.59 3.86 4.83
N GLN A 75 -11.57 4.78 4.77
CA GLN A 75 -11.42 6.05 4.07
C GLN A 75 -10.32 6.93 4.70
N ARG A 76 -10.31 7.05 6.01
CA ARG A 76 -9.27 7.80 6.74
C ARG A 76 -7.90 7.16 6.59
N TRP A 77 -7.83 5.83 6.61
CA TRP A 77 -6.62 5.06 6.35
C TRP A 77 -6.07 5.34 4.95
N ALA A 78 -6.90 5.25 3.92
CA ALA A 78 -6.54 5.54 2.55
C ALA A 78 -6.09 7.00 2.38
N LEU A 79 -6.82 7.96 2.95
CA LEU A 79 -6.45 9.37 2.91
C LEU A 79 -5.09 9.64 3.56
N ALA A 80 -4.83 9.02 4.73
CA ALA A 80 -3.53 9.12 5.39
C ALA A 80 -2.40 8.56 4.53
N GLY A 81 -2.62 7.44 3.83
CA GLY A 81 -1.68 6.87 2.88
C GLY A 81 -1.40 7.78 1.69
N ILE A 82 -2.45 8.28 1.05
CA ILE A 82 -2.36 9.17 -0.11
C ILE A 82 -1.57 10.44 0.26
N THR A 83 -1.91 11.08 1.37
CA THR A 83 -1.22 12.31 1.82
C THR A 83 0.24 12.08 2.19
N ALA A 84 0.60 10.86 2.58
CA ALA A 84 1.99 10.46 2.83
C ALA A 84 2.73 9.99 1.56
N LEU A 85 2.11 10.05 0.37
CA LEU A 85 2.66 9.49 -0.87
C LEU A 85 2.98 7.99 -0.75
N GLN A 86 2.18 7.24 0.01
CA GLN A 86 2.32 5.82 0.21
C GLN A 86 1.28 5.08 -0.62
N ALA A 87 1.71 4.57 -1.76
CA ALA A 87 0.85 3.80 -2.64
C ALA A 87 0.53 2.42 -2.05
N GLU A 88 -0.72 2.01 -2.19
CA GLU A 88 -1.19 0.66 -1.87
C GLU A 88 -1.62 -0.03 -3.17
N ILE A 89 -1.12 -1.25 -3.40
CA ILE A 89 -1.52 -2.05 -4.55
C ILE A 89 -2.79 -2.82 -4.20
N THR A 90 -3.81 -2.58 -4.98
CA THR A 90 -5.11 -3.25 -4.90
C THR A 90 -5.28 -4.24 -6.06
N ALA A 91 -6.41 -4.93 -6.12
CA ALA A 91 -6.74 -5.80 -7.25
C ALA A 91 -6.76 -5.03 -8.58
N ASP A 92 -7.27 -3.79 -8.57
CA ASP A 92 -7.42 -2.94 -9.76
C ASP A 92 -6.09 -2.38 -10.26
N THR A 93 -5.08 -2.31 -9.39
CA THR A 93 -3.74 -1.77 -9.69
C THR A 93 -2.64 -2.82 -9.72
N THR A 94 -3.00 -4.10 -9.56
CA THR A 94 -2.06 -5.23 -9.65
C THR A 94 -1.35 -5.25 -11.01
N GLU A 95 -0.01 -5.42 -11.00
CA GLU A 95 0.86 -5.53 -12.18
C GLU A 95 0.92 -4.26 -13.06
N ARG A 96 0.37 -3.12 -12.64
CA ARG A 96 0.34 -1.89 -13.44
C ARG A 96 1.57 -1.01 -13.27
N PHE A 97 2.23 -1.06 -12.11
CA PHE A 97 3.32 -0.16 -11.77
C PHE A 97 4.60 -0.91 -11.41
N VAL A 98 5.73 -0.39 -11.84
CA VAL A 98 7.00 -0.79 -11.22
C VAL A 98 7.18 -0.01 -9.91
N PRO A 99 7.86 -0.58 -8.90
CA PRO A 99 7.97 0.02 -7.57
C PRO A 99 8.46 1.47 -7.56
N GLN A 100 9.36 1.84 -8.48
CA GLN A 100 9.87 3.20 -8.58
C GLN A 100 8.82 4.22 -9.05
N MET A 101 7.84 3.80 -9.87
CA MET A 101 6.75 4.70 -10.30
C MET A 101 5.86 5.13 -9.16
N ILE A 102 5.79 4.31 -8.13
CA ILE A 102 4.96 4.53 -6.94
C ILE A 102 5.79 4.94 -5.70
N GLY A 103 7.04 5.35 -5.92
CA GLY A 103 7.90 5.90 -4.86
C GLY A 103 8.45 4.89 -3.85
N TRP A 104 8.36 3.58 -4.13
CA TRP A 104 8.83 2.53 -3.21
C TRP A 104 10.36 2.37 -3.18
N ASP A 105 11.10 3.09 -4.02
CA ASP A 105 12.56 3.17 -4.00
C ASP A 105 13.09 4.30 -3.11
N THR A 106 12.23 5.19 -2.66
CA THR A 106 12.58 6.21 -1.68
C THR A 106 12.58 5.62 -0.27
N VAL A 107 13.52 6.07 0.56
CA VAL A 107 13.63 5.64 1.97
C VAL A 107 12.56 6.36 2.78
N THR A 108 11.32 5.98 2.61
CA THR A 108 10.23 6.39 3.50
C THR A 108 9.88 5.23 4.44
N PRO A 109 9.34 5.49 5.63
CA PRO A 109 8.76 4.43 6.45
C PRO A 109 7.75 3.63 5.61
N GLY A 110 8.04 2.35 5.35
CA GLY A 110 7.26 1.52 4.43
C GLY A 110 7.82 1.41 3.01
N GLY A 111 8.91 2.09 2.67
CA GLY A 111 9.64 1.92 1.42
C GLY A 111 10.13 0.48 1.25
N GLY A 112 9.83 -0.13 0.09
CA GLY A 112 9.90 -1.57 -0.09
C GLY A 112 11.12 -2.09 -0.85
N ILE A 113 11.98 -1.24 -1.41
CA ILE A 113 13.11 -1.69 -2.22
C ILE A 113 14.42 -1.56 -1.44
N SER A 114 15.15 -2.68 -1.34
CA SER A 114 16.54 -2.68 -0.89
C SER A 114 17.44 -3.11 -2.05
N PHE A 115 18.31 -2.23 -2.49
CA PHE A 115 19.32 -2.55 -3.50
C PHE A 115 20.52 -3.29 -2.94
N GLY A 116 20.67 -3.34 -1.63
CA GLY A 116 21.76 -4.04 -0.94
C GLY A 116 21.46 -5.50 -0.57
N LYS A 117 20.22 -5.97 -0.75
CA LYS A 117 19.83 -7.36 -0.50
C LYS A 117 20.23 -8.28 -1.66
N GLY A 118 20.29 -9.58 -1.40
CA GLY A 118 20.55 -10.60 -2.42
C GLY A 118 19.48 -10.68 -3.50
N CYS A 119 19.73 -11.49 -4.52
CA CYS A 119 18.86 -11.66 -5.69
C CYS A 119 17.46 -12.18 -5.35
N TYR A 120 16.47 -11.73 -6.10
CA TYR A 120 15.08 -12.15 -6.00
C TYR A 120 14.40 -12.16 -7.39
N PRO A 121 13.34 -12.96 -7.61
CA PRO A 121 12.61 -12.98 -8.88
C PRO A 121 12.03 -11.60 -9.22
N GLY A 122 12.22 -11.14 -10.47
CA GLY A 122 11.73 -9.85 -10.95
C GLY A 122 12.63 -8.64 -10.64
N GLN A 123 13.78 -8.87 -9.98
CA GLN A 123 14.72 -7.80 -9.66
C GLN A 123 15.29 -7.08 -10.88
N GLU A 124 15.37 -7.75 -12.02
CA GLU A 124 15.97 -7.21 -13.24
C GLU A 124 15.22 -5.98 -13.76
N VAL A 125 13.90 -5.92 -13.61
CA VAL A 125 13.10 -4.75 -13.97
C VAL A 125 13.40 -3.59 -13.02
N VAL A 126 13.44 -3.87 -11.72
CA VAL A 126 13.73 -2.90 -10.66
C VAL A 126 15.16 -2.37 -10.76
N ALA A 127 16.14 -3.26 -10.94
CA ALA A 127 17.53 -2.90 -11.10
C ALA A 127 17.78 -2.11 -12.40
N ARG A 128 17.13 -2.50 -13.52
CA ARG A 128 17.24 -1.77 -14.77
C ARG A 128 16.72 -0.34 -14.67
N ALA A 129 15.58 -0.15 -14.00
CA ALA A 129 15.02 1.19 -13.75
C ALA A 129 15.97 2.03 -12.89
N HIS A 130 16.63 1.44 -11.89
CA HIS A 130 17.56 2.13 -11.01
C HIS A 130 18.90 2.49 -11.70
N TYR A 131 19.53 1.54 -12.42
CA TYR A 131 20.88 1.72 -12.92
C TYR A 131 20.97 2.26 -14.36
N ARG A 132 19.94 2.11 -15.18
CA ARG A 132 19.98 2.42 -16.61
C ARG A 132 18.92 3.38 -17.11
N GLY A 133 17.98 3.79 -16.27
CA GLY A 133 16.88 4.62 -16.74
C GLY A 133 16.40 5.59 -15.69
N ALA A 134 16.08 6.80 -16.12
CA ALA A 134 15.21 7.65 -15.36
C ALA A 134 13.81 7.03 -15.40
N VAL A 135 13.19 6.82 -14.24
CA VAL A 135 11.78 6.49 -14.18
C VAL A 135 11.01 7.70 -14.75
N LYS A 136 10.31 7.47 -15.84
CA LYS A 136 9.57 8.54 -16.54
C LYS A 136 8.23 8.87 -15.91
N ARG A 137 7.87 8.21 -14.83
CA ARG A 137 6.61 8.38 -14.12
C ARG A 137 6.88 8.47 -12.63
N HIS A 138 6.10 9.30 -11.94
CA HIS A 138 6.20 9.51 -10.49
C HIS A 138 4.82 9.71 -9.89
N ILE A 139 4.74 9.68 -8.56
CA ILE A 139 3.48 9.89 -7.86
C ILE A 139 3.23 11.35 -7.55
N GLU A 140 1.97 11.77 -7.74
CA GLU A 140 1.45 13.08 -7.34
C GLU A 140 0.11 12.90 -6.62
N VAL A 141 -0.22 13.81 -5.72
CA VAL A 141 -1.56 13.90 -5.11
C VAL A 141 -2.36 14.97 -5.85
N ALA A 142 -3.58 14.62 -6.23
CA ALA A 142 -4.53 15.58 -6.77
C ALA A 142 -5.88 15.49 -6.06
N CYS A 143 -6.55 16.65 -6.01
CA CYS A 143 -7.91 16.77 -5.50
C CYS A 143 -8.87 16.98 -6.66
N PHE A 144 -9.99 16.30 -6.61
CA PHE A 144 -11.06 16.41 -7.59
C PHE A 144 -12.36 16.79 -6.89
N PRO A 145 -13.28 17.52 -7.54
CA PRO A 145 -14.65 17.57 -7.08
C PRO A 145 -15.18 16.16 -6.91
N ALA A 146 -16.23 15.96 -6.09
CA ALA A 146 -16.81 14.64 -5.92
C ALA A 146 -17.08 14.00 -7.29
N ALA A 147 -16.32 12.97 -7.61
CA ALA A 147 -16.34 12.31 -8.89
C ALA A 147 -16.19 10.79 -8.67
N ASP A 148 -16.81 10.02 -9.53
CA ASP A 148 -16.68 8.57 -9.55
C ASP A 148 -15.32 8.19 -10.20
N LEU A 149 -14.26 8.35 -9.42
CA LEU A 149 -12.92 7.92 -9.81
C LEU A 149 -12.77 6.42 -9.57
N VAL A 150 -12.05 5.76 -10.45
CA VAL A 150 -11.77 4.32 -10.35
C VAL A 150 -10.27 4.09 -10.32
N ALA A 151 -9.75 3.36 -9.32
CA ALA A 151 -8.35 2.96 -9.28
C ALA A 151 -8.01 2.12 -10.53
N GLY A 152 -6.82 2.34 -11.09
CA GLY A 152 -6.39 1.71 -12.33
C GLY A 152 -6.91 2.37 -13.61
N SER A 153 -7.80 3.37 -13.55
CA SER A 153 -8.23 4.13 -14.71
C SER A 153 -7.32 5.34 -14.97
N GLU A 154 -7.45 5.94 -16.15
CA GLU A 154 -6.74 7.15 -16.52
C GLU A 154 -7.60 8.39 -16.28
N VAL A 155 -6.95 9.49 -15.93
CA VAL A 155 -7.55 10.82 -15.77
C VAL A 155 -6.69 11.87 -16.48
N THR A 156 -7.33 12.86 -17.08
CA THR A 156 -6.63 14.02 -17.62
C THR A 156 -6.62 15.14 -16.57
N LEU A 157 -5.41 15.62 -16.28
CA LEU A 157 -5.19 16.72 -15.32
C LEU A 157 -5.50 18.07 -15.98
N PRO A 158 -5.73 19.13 -15.19
CA PRO A 158 -6.01 20.48 -15.72
C PRO A 158 -4.88 21.05 -16.61
N ASP A 159 -3.65 20.57 -16.43
CA ASP A 159 -2.49 20.94 -17.26
C ASP A 159 -2.35 20.12 -18.55
N GLY A 160 -3.31 19.24 -18.83
CA GLY A 160 -3.35 18.39 -20.02
C GLY A 160 -2.55 17.10 -19.92
N ARG A 161 -1.84 16.85 -18.82
CA ARG A 161 -1.17 15.56 -18.60
C ARG A 161 -2.17 14.45 -18.35
N THR A 162 -1.86 13.26 -18.83
CA THR A 162 -2.58 12.04 -18.48
C THR A 162 -1.92 11.37 -17.29
N ALA A 163 -2.71 10.97 -16.32
CA ALA A 163 -2.30 10.27 -15.12
C ALA A 163 -3.10 8.99 -14.93
N GLU A 164 -2.49 7.99 -14.32
CA GLU A 164 -3.15 6.75 -13.95
C GLU A 164 -3.44 6.78 -12.43
N ILE A 165 -4.68 6.48 -12.05
CA ILE A 165 -5.12 6.53 -10.66
C ILE A 165 -4.61 5.30 -9.91
N CYS A 166 -3.77 5.50 -8.89
CA CYS A 166 -3.27 4.44 -8.04
C CYS A 166 -4.20 4.17 -6.86
N ASN A 167 -4.48 5.20 -6.06
CA ASN A 167 -5.36 5.09 -4.90
C ASN A 167 -6.32 6.27 -4.83
N ILE A 168 -7.44 6.07 -4.14
CA ILE A 168 -8.53 7.04 -4.01
C ILE A 168 -8.98 7.07 -2.55
N ALA A 169 -9.31 8.26 -2.06
CA ALA A 169 -10.01 8.45 -0.79
C ALA A 169 -10.97 9.63 -0.90
N VAL A 170 -12.11 9.53 -0.26
CA VAL A 170 -13.04 10.64 -0.10
C VAL A 170 -12.61 11.46 1.11
N ARG A 171 -12.29 12.75 0.93
CA ARG A 171 -11.96 13.65 2.02
C ARG A 171 -13.21 14.26 2.63
N HIS A 172 -14.13 14.71 1.78
CA HIS A 172 -15.42 15.27 2.15
C HIS A 172 -16.46 14.84 1.11
N ALA A 173 -17.73 15.05 1.40
CA ALA A 173 -18.82 14.74 0.47
C ALA A 173 -18.68 15.38 -0.92
N THR A 174 -17.89 16.45 -1.02
CA THR A 174 -17.68 17.25 -2.24
C THR A 174 -16.26 17.12 -2.82
N GLU A 175 -15.37 16.33 -2.20
CA GLU A 175 -13.97 16.25 -2.60
C GLU A 175 -13.43 14.82 -2.52
N THR A 176 -12.85 14.38 -3.62
CA THR A 176 -12.10 13.12 -3.73
C THR A 176 -10.62 13.43 -3.90
N VAL A 177 -9.76 12.73 -3.15
CA VAL A 177 -8.30 12.83 -3.24
C VAL A 177 -7.78 11.55 -3.88
N ALA A 178 -6.90 11.69 -4.85
CA ALA A 178 -6.28 10.57 -5.53
C ALA A 178 -4.76 10.63 -5.48
N LEU A 179 -4.12 9.49 -5.34
CA LEU A 179 -2.72 9.28 -5.62
C LEU A 179 -2.59 8.83 -7.07
N LEU A 180 -1.88 9.62 -7.83
CA LEU A 180 -1.75 9.48 -9.29
C LEU A 180 -0.34 9.06 -9.65
N VAL A 181 -0.20 8.26 -10.69
CA VAL A 181 1.07 7.98 -11.37
C VAL A 181 1.10 8.81 -12.65
N VAL A 182 1.93 9.84 -12.66
CA VAL A 182 1.99 10.87 -13.72
C VAL A 182 3.28 10.72 -14.52
N GLY A 183 3.20 10.89 -15.84
CA GLY A 183 4.37 10.98 -16.69
C GLY A 183 5.12 12.30 -16.46
N ASN A 184 6.46 12.23 -16.53
CA ASN A 184 7.27 13.46 -16.53
C ASN A 184 6.89 14.32 -17.73
N GLN A 185 6.84 15.62 -17.56
CA GLN A 185 6.70 16.51 -18.70
C GLN A 185 7.88 16.29 -19.64
N SER A 186 7.59 16.00 -20.90
CA SER A 186 8.61 16.01 -21.94
C SER A 186 9.04 17.48 -22.10
N GLY A 187 10.24 17.81 -21.60
CA GLY A 187 10.87 19.12 -21.88
C GLY A 187 11.26 19.23 -23.34
#